data_8fec16e1ba493134c4ce47552f965eb4
#
_entry.id   8fec16e1ba493134c4ce47552f965eb4
#
_cell.length_a   1.000
_cell.length_b   1.000
_cell.length_c   1.000
_cell.angle_alpha   90.00
_cell.angle_beta   90.00
_cell.angle_gamma   90.00
#
_symmetry.space_group_name_H-M   'P 1'
#
loop_
_entity.id
_entity.type
_entity.pdbx_description
1 polymer ?
#
loop_
_entity_poly.entity_id
_entity_poly.type
_entity_poly.pdbx_seq_one_letter_code
_entity_poly.pdbx_strand_id
1 'polypeptide(L)'
;VGHGDWYGADVVTAADGHALGAASAQHPGTGDVALPAVLAPTDVLRILLVEDDDGDALLVEELLSDASLKVELHRAPTLDLALEMLPARHVDCVLLDLGLPDSVGLSAVERLRAGSSPPALVVLTGHSGIDLGVQAVAVGADDYLVKGEVDGDLLGRSVRYAVQRRKSEEQQRALYRSEVRAAETARLERALLPTPLVEDERLAVMVGYVPGGNGLLGGDFYDAVERPDGSVLCVIGDVAGHGPDEAALGATLRTAWRTIVLSDTEPAGILPLLERVLVPERARPEVFVTLCQIVIDPTRRYADVYLAGHLAPLLLRDTAAEIPPTARGRALGIPVSGDWEAQRVELGGRWALMLYTDGLVEATLGSAPERERGARAERVGVDGLRRAVDVALERGTEGVVERVFRRVRDLHGGPLADDAALLVIGWAGDDAQVPAERTATLADSDEWTR
;
A
#
# COMPACT_ATOMS: atom_id res chain seq x y z
N VAL A 1 -27.46 35.75 15.18
CA VAL A 1 -28.83 35.50 14.77
C VAL A 1 -28.78 34.61 13.54
N GLY A 2 -29.10 33.35 13.68
CA GLY A 2 -29.12 32.38 12.61
C GLY A 2 -28.88 30.99 13.18
N HIS A 3 -29.89 30.37 13.73
CA HIS A 3 -29.89 28.95 14.07
C HIS A 3 -29.94 28.16 12.76
N GLY A 4 -28.88 27.42 12.42
CA GLY A 4 -28.86 26.44 11.37
C GLY A 4 -29.42 25.11 11.87
N ASP A 5 -30.55 24.71 11.33
CA ASP A 5 -31.24 23.46 11.61
C ASP A 5 -30.45 22.27 11.05
N TRP A 6 -30.35 21.24 11.87
CA TRP A 6 -29.53 20.03 11.62
C TRP A 6 -30.30 18.90 10.92
N TYR A 7 -31.49 19.15 10.31
CA TYR A 7 -32.26 18.08 9.63
C TYR A 7 -33.06 18.62 8.44
N GLY A 8 -32.96 17.99 7.30
CA GLY A 8 -33.84 18.13 6.15
C GLY A 8 -33.23 17.70 4.84
N ALA A 9 -33.33 16.40 4.50
CA ALA A 9 -33.18 15.94 3.14
C ALA A 9 -34.52 15.42 2.66
N ASP A 10 -35.14 16.16 1.75
CA ASP A 10 -36.37 15.77 1.05
C ASP A 10 -36.09 14.71 -0.02
N VAL A 11 -36.88 13.64 0.04
CA VAL A 11 -36.98 12.59 -0.97
C VAL A 11 -37.73 13.16 -2.18
N VAL A 12 -37.09 13.25 -3.36
CA VAL A 12 -37.74 13.52 -4.63
C VAL A 12 -37.85 12.23 -5.44
N THR A 13 -39.06 11.75 -5.58
CA THR A 13 -39.44 10.68 -6.49
C THR A 13 -39.42 11.15 -7.96
N ALA A 14 -38.84 10.32 -8.82
CA ALA A 14 -38.81 10.52 -10.28
C ALA A 14 -40.17 10.19 -10.93
N ALA A 15 -40.58 11.01 -11.89
CA ALA A 15 -41.45 10.62 -12.98
C ALA A 15 -41.20 11.47 -14.24
N ASP A 16 -40.87 10.78 -15.30
CA ASP A 16 -41.16 10.97 -16.74
C ASP A 16 -40.91 12.28 -17.50
N GLY A 17 -40.15 12.12 -18.63
CA GLY A 17 -40.51 12.77 -19.89
C GLY A 17 -39.42 13.43 -20.72
N HIS A 18 -38.91 12.70 -21.70
CA HIS A 18 -38.38 13.11 -23.03
C HIS A 18 -37.92 14.55 -23.31
N ALA A 19 -36.62 14.70 -23.72
CA ALA A 19 -36.26 15.38 -24.98
C ALA A 19 -34.77 15.20 -25.32
N LEU A 20 -34.49 14.86 -26.57
CA LEU A 20 -33.18 14.72 -27.22
C LEU A 20 -32.42 16.05 -27.27
N GLY A 21 -31.18 16.05 -26.79
CA GLY A 21 -30.24 17.13 -27.02
C GLY A 21 -28.84 16.54 -27.05
N ALA A 22 -28.20 16.54 -28.23
CA ALA A 22 -26.82 16.10 -28.42
C ALA A 22 -25.87 17.00 -27.68
N ALA A 23 -25.18 16.47 -26.65
CA ALA A 23 -24.03 17.08 -26.03
C ALA A 23 -22.85 16.10 -26.12
N SER A 24 -21.79 16.55 -26.74
CA SER A 24 -20.53 15.85 -26.92
C SER A 24 -19.99 15.33 -25.59
N ALA A 25 -19.91 14.00 -25.44
CA ALA A 25 -19.26 13.34 -24.33
C ALA A 25 -17.72 13.59 -24.44
N GLN A 26 -17.20 14.43 -23.57
CA GLN A 26 -15.79 14.42 -23.24
C GLN A 26 -15.52 13.16 -22.40
N HIS A 27 -14.74 12.24 -22.93
CA HIS A 27 -14.23 11.10 -22.18
C HIS A 27 -13.36 11.59 -21.01
N PRO A 28 -13.52 11.03 -19.80
CA PRO A 28 -12.55 11.24 -18.74
C PRO A 28 -11.22 10.61 -19.17
N GLY A 29 -10.14 11.36 -18.94
CA GLY A 29 -8.78 10.99 -19.32
C GLY A 29 -8.41 9.57 -18.90
N THR A 30 -8.04 8.79 -19.91
CA THR A 30 -7.32 7.54 -19.73
C THR A 30 -6.05 7.84 -18.96
N GLY A 31 -5.94 7.29 -17.74
CA GLY A 31 -4.67 7.23 -17.02
C GLY A 31 -3.61 6.70 -17.97
N ASP A 32 -2.45 7.31 -17.93
CA ASP A 32 -1.26 6.98 -18.73
C ASP A 32 -0.87 5.52 -18.40
N VAL A 33 -1.47 4.57 -19.10
CA VAL A 33 -0.96 3.20 -19.16
C VAL A 33 0.36 3.33 -19.90
N ALA A 34 1.47 3.26 -19.18
CA ALA A 34 2.80 3.23 -19.78
C ALA A 34 2.79 2.18 -20.88
N LEU A 35 2.84 2.64 -22.12
CA LEU A 35 2.98 1.77 -23.29
C LEU A 35 4.23 0.90 -23.04
N PRO A 36 4.18 -0.42 -23.32
CA PRO A 36 5.34 -1.28 -23.16
C PRO A 36 6.52 -0.65 -23.88
N ALA A 37 7.66 -0.56 -23.19
CA ALA A 37 8.87 0.08 -23.71
C ALA A 37 9.23 -0.57 -25.04
N VAL A 38 8.97 0.13 -26.14
CA VAL A 38 9.36 -0.31 -27.49
C VAL A 38 10.88 -0.31 -27.49
N LEU A 39 11.50 -1.44 -27.91
CA LEU A 39 12.95 -1.51 -28.07
C LEU A 39 13.43 -0.32 -28.90
N ALA A 40 14.28 0.51 -28.31
CA ALA A 40 14.84 1.64 -29.03
C ALA A 40 15.74 1.10 -30.17
N PRO A 41 15.81 1.78 -31.32
CA PRO A 41 16.69 1.37 -32.41
C PRO A 41 18.18 1.33 -32.04
N THR A 42 18.54 1.81 -30.87
CA THR A 42 19.90 1.90 -30.34
C THR A 42 20.29 0.78 -29.39
N ASP A 43 19.35 -0.08 -28.98
CA ASP A 43 19.63 -1.16 -28.02
C ASP A 43 20.46 -2.25 -28.70
N VAL A 44 21.52 -2.70 -28.02
CA VAL A 44 22.34 -3.83 -28.43
C VAL A 44 21.66 -5.12 -27.96
N LEU A 45 21.26 -5.99 -28.88
CA LEU A 45 20.67 -7.28 -28.57
C LEU A 45 21.76 -8.36 -28.44
N ARG A 46 21.75 -9.10 -27.35
CA ARG A 46 22.64 -10.24 -27.13
C ARG A 46 21.97 -11.50 -27.65
N ILE A 47 22.52 -12.05 -28.72
CA ILE A 47 21.98 -13.22 -29.42
C ILE A 47 22.92 -14.41 -29.20
N LEU A 48 22.36 -15.55 -28.84
CA LEU A 48 23.03 -16.83 -28.79
C LEU A 48 22.57 -17.66 -30.00
N LEU A 49 23.47 -17.93 -30.97
CA LEU A 49 23.24 -18.82 -32.08
C LEU A 49 23.65 -20.24 -31.68
N VAL A 50 22.73 -21.19 -31.77
CA VAL A 50 22.99 -22.60 -31.52
C VAL A 50 22.96 -23.31 -32.90
N GLU A 51 24.14 -23.60 -33.42
CA GLU A 51 24.35 -24.05 -34.80
C GLU A 51 25.70 -24.79 -34.90
N ASP A 52 25.70 -26.02 -35.39
CA ASP A 52 26.90 -26.86 -35.50
C ASP A 52 27.62 -26.68 -36.84
N ASP A 53 26.90 -26.39 -37.91
CA ASP A 53 27.48 -26.15 -39.20
C ASP A 53 28.10 -24.75 -39.34
N ASP A 54 29.37 -24.67 -39.77
CA ASP A 54 30.09 -23.40 -39.90
C ASP A 54 29.56 -22.53 -41.04
N GLY A 55 29.07 -23.16 -42.13
CA GLY A 55 28.50 -22.45 -43.27
C GLY A 55 27.16 -21.79 -42.95
N ASP A 56 26.29 -22.52 -42.24
CA ASP A 56 25.00 -22.01 -41.78
C ASP A 56 25.18 -20.92 -40.72
N ALA A 57 26.14 -21.07 -39.82
CA ALA A 57 26.48 -20.06 -38.84
C ALA A 57 26.95 -18.75 -39.51
N LEU A 58 27.82 -18.83 -40.51
CA LEU A 58 28.30 -17.67 -41.29
C LEU A 58 27.12 -16.96 -42.00
N LEU A 59 26.22 -17.76 -42.61
CA LEU A 59 25.02 -17.21 -43.25
C LEU A 59 24.18 -16.40 -42.26
N VAL A 60 23.93 -16.91 -41.04
CA VAL A 60 23.17 -16.19 -40.02
C VAL A 60 23.89 -14.92 -39.55
N GLU A 61 25.23 -14.94 -39.43
CA GLU A 61 26.04 -13.75 -39.12
C GLU A 61 25.90 -12.67 -40.22
N GLU A 62 25.95 -13.05 -41.52
CA GLU A 62 25.72 -12.11 -42.61
C GLU A 62 24.31 -11.53 -42.59
N LEU A 63 23.29 -12.37 -42.41
CA LEU A 63 21.90 -11.92 -42.30
C LEU A 63 21.65 -10.96 -41.11
N LEU A 64 22.29 -11.21 -39.99
CA LEU A 64 22.21 -10.30 -38.80
C LEU A 64 22.96 -8.99 -39.07
N SER A 65 24.05 -9.02 -39.83
CA SER A 65 24.79 -7.82 -40.25
C SER A 65 23.98 -6.95 -41.21
N ASP A 66 23.23 -7.57 -42.12
CA ASP A 66 22.33 -6.89 -43.05
C ASP A 66 21.05 -6.38 -42.36
N ALA A 67 20.65 -6.99 -41.25
CA ALA A 67 19.54 -6.53 -40.43
C ALA A 67 19.90 -5.19 -39.80
N SER A 68 18.96 -4.25 -39.78
CA SER A 68 19.13 -2.96 -39.09
C SER A 68 19.11 -3.12 -37.55
N LEU A 69 19.97 -4.04 -37.03
CA LEU A 69 20.09 -4.38 -35.62
C LEU A 69 21.53 -4.20 -35.12
N LYS A 70 21.68 -3.69 -33.91
CA LYS A 70 22.95 -3.79 -33.18
C LYS A 70 22.95 -5.09 -32.40
N VAL A 71 23.82 -6.02 -32.75
CA VAL A 71 23.85 -7.36 -32.20
C VAL A 71 25.23 -7.66 -31.60
N GLU A 72 25.22 -8.25 -30.41
CA GLU A 72 26.35 -8.98 -29.83
C GLU A 72 26.06 -10.47 -30.01
N LEU A 73 26.74 -11.13 -30.94
CA LEU A 73 26.47 -12.52 -31.28
C LEU A 73 27.48 -13.45 -30.58
N HIS A 74 26.92 -14.49 -29.95
CA HIS A 74 27.68 -15.62 -29.41
C HIS A 74 27.23 -16.89 -30.13
N ARG A 75 28.11 -17.85 -30.31
CA ARG A 75 27.82 -19.14 -30.93
C ARG A 75 28.07 -20.30 -29.97
N ALA A 76 27.16 -21.28 -30.00
CA ALA A 76 27.32 -22.59 -29.36
C ALA A 76 27.09 -23.69 -30.41
N PRO A 77 28.04 -24.59 -30.72
CA PRO A 77 27.87 -25.65 -31.68
C PRO A 77 27.01 -26.82 -31.19
N THR A 78 26.61 -26.82 -29.93
CA THR A 78 25.77 -27.87 -29.33
C THR A 78 24.76 -27.24 -28.36
N LEU A 79 23.66 -27.94 -28.14
CA LEU A 79 22.64 -27.52 -27.14
C LEU A 79 23.20 -27.53 -25.70
N ASP A 80 24.02 -28.53 -25.36
CA ASP A 80 24.62 -28.63 -24.04
C ASP A 80 25.49 -27.42 -23.71
N LEU A 81 26.33 -26.97 -24.66
CA LEU A 81 27.13 -25.76 -24.50
C LEU A 81 26.26 -24.51 -24.41
N ALA A 82 25.18 -24.43 -25.18
CA ALA A 82 24.23 -23.32 -25.09
C ALA A 82 23.60 -23.24 -23.71
N LEU A 83 23.17 -24.36 -23.14
CA LEU A 83 22.59 -24.43 -21.79
C LEU A 83 23.61 -24.09 -20.68
N GLU A 84 24.89 -24.36 -20.87
CA GLU A 84 25.96 -23.93 -19.95
C GLU A 84 26.20 -22.40 -20.03
N MET A 85 26.05 -21.79 -21.22
CA MET A 85 26.29 -20.37 -21.45
C MET A 85 25.15 -19.50 -20.93
N LEU A 86 23.90 -19.94 -20.98
CA LEU A 86 22.71 -19.14 -20.60
C LEU A 86 22.72 -18.61 -19.19
N PRO A 87 23.07 -19.39 -18.13
CA PRO A 87 23.11 -18.88 -16.77
C PRO A 87 24.22 -17.85 -16.51
N ALA A 88 25.32 -17.93 -17.28
CA ALA A 88 26.48 -17.08 -17.13
C ALA A 88 26.40 -15.77 -17.92
N ARG A 89 25.47 -15.66 -18.85
CA ARG A 89 25.34 -14.52 -19.77
C ARG A 89 23.90 -14.05 -19.86
N HIS A 90 23.73 -12.75 -19.96
CA HIS A 90 22.42 -12.18 -20.29
C HIS A 90 22.21 -12.34 -21.80
N VAL A 91 21.27 -13.20 -22.22
CA VAL A 91 20.90 -13.45 -23.61
C VAL A 91 19.47 -12.95 -23.81
N ASP A 92 19.28 -12.09 -24.83
CA ASP A 92 17.94 -11.57 -25.17
C ASP A 92 17.20 -12.54 -26.10
N CYS A 93 17.90 -13.20 -27.02
CA CYS A 93 17.31 -14.14 -27.96
C CYS A 93 18.26 -15.33 -28.25
N VAL A 94 17.70 -16.52 -28.38
CA VAL A 94 18.37 -17.71 -28.92
C VAL A 94 17.88 -17.94 -30.35
N LEU A 95 18.80 -18.06 -31.28
CA LEU A 95 18.56 -18.60 -32.63
C LEU A 95 18.97 -20.07 -32.61
N LEU A 96 18.02 -20.97 -32.81
CA LEU A 96 18.22 -22.41 -32.62
C LEU A 96 18.06 -23.18 -33.92
N ASP A 97 19.10 -23.88 -34.34
CA ASP A 97 18.93 -24.94 -35.33
C ASP A 97 18.35 -26.22 -34.70
N LEU A 98 17.48 -26.92 -35.43
CA LEU A 98 16.89 -28.20 -34.98
C LEU A 98 17.76 -29.44 -35.41
N GLY A 99 18.78 -29.24 -36.25
CA GLY A 99 19.66 -30.30 -36.74
C GLY A 99 20.88 -30.61 -35.88
N LEU A 100 20.86 -30.22 -34.60
CA LEU A 100 22.02 -30.33 -33.70
C LEU A 100 22.45 -31.78 -33.43
N PRO A 101 23.75 -32.07 -33.28
CA PRO A 101 24.28 -33.41 -33.10
C PRO A 101 23.89 -34.04 -31.73
N ASP A 102 23.62 -33.21 -30.72
CA ASP A 102 23.30 -33.60 -29.32
C ASP A 102 21.81 -33.44 -28.98
N SER A 103 20.97 -33.11 -29.95
CA SER A 103 19.51 -32.95 -29.72
C SER A 103 18.72 -33.31 -30.98
N VAL A 104 17.62 -34.02 -30.83
CA VAL A 104 16.75 -34.45 -31.95
C VAL A 104 15.43 -33.72 -31.91
N GLY A 105 15.11 -32.99 -32.97
CA GLY A 105 13.80 -32.35 -33.17
C GLY A 105 13.45 -31.31 -32.09
N LEU A 106 12.28 -31.45 -31.50
CA LEU A 106 11.73 -30.45 -30.58
C LEU A 106 12.31 -30.50 -29.16
N SER A 107 13.10 -31.53 -28.81
CA SER A 107 13.69 -31.68 -27.49
C SER A 107 14.60 -30.50 -27.11
N ALA A 108 15.25 -29.87 -28.11
CA ALA A 108 16.04 -28.66 -27.88
C ALA A 108 15.18 -27.48 -27.40
N VAL A 109 14.01 -27.28 -28.01
CA VAL A 109 13.05 -26.25 -27.62
C VAL A 109 12.57 -26.46 -26.16
N GLU A 110 12.18 -27.68 -25.86
CA GLU A 110 11.70 -28.05 -24.51
C GLU A 110 12.78 -27.81 -23.44
N ARG A 111 14.03 -28.22 -23.70
CA ARG A 111 15.16 -28.02 -22.79
C ARG A 111 15.49 -26.55 -22.58
N LEU A 112 15.47 -25.72 -23.60
CA LEU A 112 15.69 -24.28 -23.51
C LEU A 112 14.55 -23.58 -22.75
N ARG A 113 13.32 -24.09 -22.87
CA ARG A 113 12.14 -23.55 -22.16
C ARG A 113 12.01 -23.95 -20.70
N ALA A 114 12.71 -25.00 -20.27
CA ALA A 114 12.67 -25.46 -18.87
C ALA A 114 13.32 -24.49 -17.86
N GLY A 115 14.04 -23.47 -18.32
CA GLY A 115 14.65 -22.44 -17.48
C GLY A 115 13.63 -21.54 -16.78
N SER A 116 14.01 -20.94 -15.67
CA SER A 116 13.15 -20.05 -14.87
C SER A 116 12.76 -18.74 -15.57
N SER A 117 13.64 -18.22 -16.45
CA SER A 117 13.40 -17.02 -17.28
C SER A 117 14.06 -17.24 -18.66
N PRO A 118 13.47 -18.08 -19.53
CA PRO A 118 14.07 -18.40 -20.82
C PRO A 118 14.04 -17.18 -21.74
N PRO A 119 15.14 -16.91 -22.52
CA PRO A 119 15.19 -15.83 -23.49
C PRO A 119 14.17 -16.05 -24.62
N ALA A 120 14.00 -15.05 -25.49
CA ALA A 120 13.27 -15.24 -26.73
C ALA A 120 13.92 -16.37 -27.55
N LEU A 121 13.12 -17.20 -28.24
CA LEU A 121 13.60 -18.35 -28.96
C LEU A 121 13.02 -18.34 -30.36
N VAL A 122 13.88 -18.17 -31.36
CA VAL A 122 13.56 -18.28 -32.79
C VAL A 122 14.24 -19.51 -33.34
N VAL A 123 13.45 -20.37 -33.98
CA VAL A 123 13.96 -21.61 -34.54
C VAL A 123 14.36 -21.39 -36.03
N LEU A 124 15.52 -21.86 -36.39
CA LEU A 124 15.99 -21.88 -37.79
C LEU A 124 15.85 -23.31 -38.31
N THR A 125 15.15 -23.51 -39.42
CA THR A 125 14.93 -24.86 -40.01
C THR A 125 15.38 -24.91 -41.45
N GLY A 126 15.88 -26.08 -41.93
CA GLY A 126 16.04 -26.32 -43.34
C GLY A 126 14.69 -26.52 -44.08
N HIS A 127 14.71 -26.54 -45.41
CA HIS A 127 13.50 -26.66 -46.26
C HIS A 127 12.63 -27.90 -45.96
N SER A 128 13.25 -28.99 -45.50
CA SER A 128 12.55 -30.22 -45.09
C SER A 128 11.95 -30.18 -43.68
N GLY A 129 12.16 -29.08 -42.91
CA GLY A 129 11.78 -28.96 -41.53
C GLY A 129 10.58 -28.03 -41.27
N ILE A 130 9.82 -27.61 -42.27
CA ILE A 130 8.70 -26.66 -42.12
C ILE A 130 7.66 -27.16 -41.11
N ASP A 131 7.28 -28.43 -41.19
CA ASP A 131 6.32 -29.02 -40.22
C ASP A 131 6.88 -29.04 -38.80
N LEU A 132 8.19 -29.23 -38.61
CA LEU A 132 8.87 -29.16 -37.31
C LEU A 132 8.92 -27.73 -36.80
N GLY A 133 9.09 -26.72 -37.68
CA GLY A 133 9.04 -25.32 -37.32
C GLY A 133 7.69 -24.91 -36.70
N VAL A 134 6.58 -25.31 -37.33
CA VAL A 134 5.23 -25.09 -36.83
C VAL A 134 5.03 -25.78 -35.44
N GLN A 135 5.51 -27.02 -35.32
CA GLN A 135 5.45 -27.76 -34.05
C GLN A 135 6.35 -27.11 -33.00
N ALA A 136 7.50 -26.53 -33.35
CA ALA A 136 8.37 -25.82 -32.40
C ALA A 136 7.67 -24.62 -31.75
N VAL A 137 6.87 -23.88 -32.50
CA VAL A 137 6.02 -22.79 -31.94
C VAL A 137 4.98 -23.36 -30.98
N ALA A 138 4.35 -24.50 -31.30
CA ALA A 138 3.38 -25.14 -30.42
C ALA A 138 3.98 -25.61 -29.10
N VAL A 139 5.26 -25.98 -29.03
CA VAL A 139 5.97 -26.38 -27.81
C VAL A 139 6.75 -25.23 -27.17
N GLY A 140 6.59 -24.00 -27.68
CA GLY A 140 7.04 -22.79 -27.00
C GLY A 140 8.07 -21.93 -27.70
N ALA A 141 8.52 -22.20 -28.91
CA ALA A 141 9.30 -21.23 -29.67
C ALA A 141 8.46 -19.96 -29.93
N ASP A 142 9.11 -18.81 -29.94
CA ASP A 142 8.43 -17.53 -30.21
C ASP A 142 8.17 -17.33 -31.72
N ASP A 143 9.04 -17.89 -32.55
CA ASP A 143 8.91 -17.87 -34.01
C ASP A 143 9.75 -18.98 -34.67
N TYR A 144 9.55 -19.22 -35.97
CA TYR A 144 10.44 -20.07 -36.76
C TYR A 144 10.70 -19.48 -38.15
N LEU A 145 11.88 -19.73 -38.72
CA LEU A 145 12.32 -19.24 -40.03
C LEU A 145 12.97 -20.37 -40.82
N VAL A 146 12.79 -20.36 -42.14
CA VAL A 146 13.39 -21.36 -43.06
C VAL A 146 14.70 -20.80 -43.61
N LYS A 147 15.85 -21.46 -43.36
CA LYS A 147 17.22 -20.99 -43.68
C LYS A 147 17.32 -20.74 -45.18
N GLY A 148 16.79 -21.02 -46.11
CA GLY A 148 16.92 -20.71 -47.54
C GLY A 148 15.98 -19.62 -48.05
N GLU A 149 15.02 -19.18 -47.22
CA GLU A 149 13.98 -18.23 -47.58
C GLU A 149 14.01 -16.94 -46.73
N VAL A 150 14.89 -16.89 -45.74
CA VAL A 150 15.03 -15.75 -44.81
C VAL A 150 16.05 -14.75 -45.36
N ASP A 151 15.69 -13.47 -45.31
CA ASP A 151 16.61 -12.35 -45.55
C ASP A 151 16.90 -11.62 -44.19
N GLY A 152 17.86 -10.70 -44.22
CA GLY A 152 18.26 -9.96 -43.01
C GLY A 152 17.12 -9.16 -42.39
N ASP A 153 16.24 -8.58 -43.20
CA ASP A 153 15.10 -7.80 -42.72
C ASP A 153 14.05 -8.68 -42.02
N LEU A 154 13.80 -9.88 -42.54
CA LEU A 154 12.87 -10.84 -41.96
C LEU A 154 13.43 -11.38 -40.62
N LEU A 155 14.71 -11.81 -40.62
CA LEU A 155 15.39 -12.26 -39.39
C LEU A 155 15.38 -11.17 -38.31
N GLY A 156 15.75 -9.96 -38.70
CA GLY A 156 15.77 -8.81 -37.77
C GLY A 156 14.42 -8.48 -37.21
N ARG A 157 13.35 -8.60 -37.99
CA ARG A 157 11.96 -8.39 -37.49
C ARG A 157 11.53 -9.50 -36.56
N SER A 158 11.77 -10.76 -36.91
CA SER A 158 11.41 -11.91 -36.08
C SER A 158 12.09 -11.84 -34.71
N VAL A 159 13.41 -11.59 -34.69
CA VAL A 159 14.16 -11.41 -33.44
C VAL A 159 13.60 -10.27 -32.59
N ARG A 160 13.35 -9.09 -33.18
CA ARG A 160 12.77 -7.96 -32.44
C ARG A 160 11.41 -8.30 -31.86
N TYR A 161 10.50 -8.90 -32.61
CA TYR A 161 9.18 -9.26 -32.14
C TYR A 161 9.22 -10.30 -31.04
N ALA A 162 10.07 -11.33 -31.17
CA ALA A 162 10.27 -12.36 -30.18
C ALA A 162 10.76 -11.76 -28.84
N VAL A 163 11.79 -10.91 -28.87
CA VAL A 163 12.34 -10.24 -27.71
C VAL A 163 11.32 -9.28 -27.08
N GLN A 164 10.63 -8.47 -27.90
CA GLN A 164 9.63 -7.53 -27.42
C GLN A 164 8.46 -8.25 -26.72
N ARG A 165 7.98 -9.32 -27.32
CA ARG A 165 6.91 -10.16 -26.78
C ARG A 165 7.31 -10.73 -25.41
N ARG A 166 8.52 -11.28 -25.31
CA ARG A 166 9.04 -11.82 -24.04
C ARG A 166 9.16 -10.78 -22.96
N LYS A 167 9.75 -9.63 -23.25
CA LYS A 167 9.87 -8.51 -22.30
C LYS A 167 8.48 -8.06 -21.81
N SER A 168 7.51 -7.97 -22.70
CA SER A 168 6.13 -7.61 -22.37
C SER A 168 5.47 -8.66 -21.46
N GLU A 169 5.62 -9.95 -21.75
CA GLU A 169 5.09 -11.04 -20.92
C GLU A 169 5.72 -11.06 -19.52
N GLU A 170 7.03 -10.82 -19.41
CA GLU A 170 7.74 -10.75 -18.13
C GLU A 170 7.31 -9.56 -17.31
N GLN A 171 7.18 -8.38 -17.93
CA GLN A 171 6.67 -7.18 -17.26
C GLN A 171 5.24 -7.39 -16.76
N GLN A 172 4.37 -7.96 -17.59
CA GLN A 172 2.99 -8.24 -17.20
C GLN A 172 2.91 -9.24 -16.03
N ARG A 173 3.74 -10.29 -16.04
CA ARG A 173 3.82 -11.25 -14.92
C ARG A 173 4.36 -10.61 -13.64
N ALA A 174 5.34 -9.70 -13.75
CA ALA A 174 5.89 -8.98 -12.61
C ALA A 174 4.85 -8.03 -12.00
N LEU A 175 4.12 -7.28 -12.83
CA LEU A 175 3.00 -6.41 -12.40
C LEU A 175 1.92 -7.24 -11.70
N TYR A 176 1.45 -8.32 -12.31
CA TYR A 176 0.43 -9.18 -11.72
C TYR A 176 0.86 -9.75 -10.35
N ARG A 177 2.12 -10.20 -10.21
CA ARG A 177 2.64 -10.68 -8.92
C ARG A 177 2.68 -9.56 -7.87
N SER A 178 3.03 -8.34 -8.29
CA SER A 178 3.04 -7.17 -7.41
C SER A 178 1.63 -6.81 -6.94
N GLU A 179 0.65 -6.80 -7.86
CA GLU A 179 -0.76 -6.53 -7.55
C GLU A 179 -1.35 -7.58 -6.60
N VAL A 180 -1.09 -8.87 -6.86
CA VAL A 180 -1.57 -9.95 -5.98
C VAL A 180 -0.97 -9.80 -4.58
N ARG A 181 0.34 -9.55 -4.46
CA ARG A 181 0.98 -9.33 -3.16
C ARG A 181 0.41 -8.12 -2.44
N ALA A 182 0.23 -7.00 -3.13
CA ALA A 182 -0.37 -5.80 -2.56
C ALA A 182 -1.80 -6.06 -2.05
N ALA A 183 -2.63 -6.78 -2.83
CA ALA A 183 -3.99 -7.14 -2.44
C ALA A 183 -4.02 -8.09 -1.23
N GLU A 184 -3.10 -9.08 -1.16
CA GLU A 184 -2.98 -9.97 -0.01
C GLU A 184 -2.55 -9.20 1.24
N THR A 185 -1.56 -8.33 1.13
CA THR A 185 -1.11 -7.45 2.22
C THR A 185 -2.25 -6.58 2.71
N ALA A 186 -2.93 -5.85 1.83
CA ALA A 186 -4.07 -5.00 2.19
C ALA A 186 -5.23 -5.77 2.84
N ARG A 187 -5.43 -7.04 2.46
CA ARG A 187 -6.44 -7.91 3.09
C ARG A 187 -6.05 -8.29 4.52
N LEU A 188 -4.79 -8.63 4.76
CA LEU A 188 -4.26 -8.93 6.10
C LEU A 188 -4.34 -7.69 7.00
N GLU A 189 -3.98 -6.54 6.46
CA GLU A 189 -4.06 -5.25 7.14
C GLU A 189 -5.47 -4.95 7.63
N ARG A 190 -6.46 -5.01 6.76
CA ARG A 190 -7.86 -4.80 7.14
C ARG A 190 -8.34 -5.78 8.23
N ALA A 191 -7.85 -7.02 8.21
CA ALA A 191 -8.18 -8.01 9.23
C ALA A 191 -7.57 -7.70 10.62
N LEU A 192 -6.50 -6.89 10.66
CA LEU A 192 -5.86 -6.45 11.90
C LEU A 192 -6.51 -5.20 12.52
N LEU A 193 -7.22 -4.39 11.71
CA LEU A 193 -7.92 -3.21 12.22
C LEU A 193 -9.18 -3.63 13.01
N PRO A 194 -9.38 -3.09 14.23
CA PRO A 194 -10.51 -3.49 15.05
C PRO A 194 -11.82 -2.82 14.59
N THR A 195 -12.91 -3.54 14.78
CA THR A 195 -14.22 -2.90 14.90
C THR A 195 -14.41 -2.49 16.34
N PRO A 196 -14.66 -1.20 16.65
CA PRO A 196 -14.97 -0.74 18.00
C PRO A 196 -16.18 -1.46 18.61
N LEU A 197 -16.12 -1.79 19.89
CA LEU A 197 -17.20 -2.44 20.65
C LEU A 197 -17.92 -1.38 21.49
N VAL A 198 -18.71 -0.51 20.84
CA VAL A 198 -19.51 0.54 21.49
C VAL A 198 -20.95 0.34 21.05
N GLU A 199 -21.85 0.08 22.04
CA GLU A 199 -23.25 -0.23 21.79
C GLU A 199 -24.16 1.02 21.94
N ASP A 200 -23.77 2.01 22.76
CA ASP A 200 -24.52 3.25 22.93
C ASP A 200 -24.65 4.00 21.58
N GLU A 201 -25.87 3.96 21.03
CA GLU A 201 -26.19 4.55 19.73
C GLU A 201 -26.01 6.07 19.65
N ARG A 202 -25.89 6.74 20.78
CA ARG A 202 -25.70 8.20 20.88
C ARG A 202 -24.22 8.59 20.82
N LEU A 203 -23.32 7.61 20.90
CA LEU A 203 -21.88 7.81 20.68
C LEU A 203 -21.52 7.52 19.22
N ALA A 204 -20.88 8.48 18.58
CA ALA A 204 -20.26 8.29 17.27
C ALA A 204 -18.79 7.91 17.48
N VAL A 205 -18.36 6.83 16.85
CA VAL A 205 -16.95 6.40 16.85
C VAL A 205 -16.46 6.40 15.39
N MET A 206 -15.56 7.32 15.06
CA MET A 206 -14.98 7.45 13.73
C MET A 206 -13.49 7.16 13.82
N VAL A 207 -13.00 6.37 12.88
CA VAL A 207 -11.60 5.95 12.84
C VAL A 207 -11.01 6.22 11.48
N GLY A 208 -9.78 6.67 11.43
CA GLY A 208 -8.97 6.76 10.24
C GLY A 208 -7.60 6.13 10.50
N TYR A 209 -7.14 5.34 9.54
CA TYR A 209 -5.80 4.78 9.53
C TYR A 209 -5.22 4.91 8.12
N VAL A 210 -4.04 5.48 8.01
CA VAL A 210 -3.32 5.64 6.75
C VAL A 210 -1.91 5.10 6.95
N PRO A 211 -1.53 4.03 6.24
CA PRO A 211 -0.18 3.50 6.31
C PRO A 211 0.84 4.49 5.74
N GLY A 212 2.04 4.49 6.28
CA GLY A 212 3.17 5.30 5.82
C GLY A 212 3.69 4.89 4.44
N GLY A 213 4.69 5.61 3.95
CA GLY A 213 5.18 5.61 2.57
C GLY A 213 5.50 4.28 1.88
N ASN A 214 5.55 3.16 2.59
CA ASN A 214 5.77 1.83 2.02
C ASN A 214 4.47 1.02 1.85
N GLY A 215 3.31 1.55 2.22
CA GLY A 215 2.01 0.89 2.11
C GLY A 215 1.87 -0.37 2.96
N LEU A 216 2.72 -0.55 3.97
CA LEU A 216 2.63 -1.62 4.96
C LEU A 216 2.12 -1.04 6.26
N LEU A 217 1.29 -1.79 6.99
CA LEU A 217 0.87 -1.44 8.36
C LEU A 217 2.09 -1.21 9.24
N GLY A 218 2.03 -0.14 10.03
CA GLY A 218 3.00 0.14 11.07
C GLY A 218 2.55 -0.25 12.45
N GLY A 219 3.24 0.30 13.44
CA GLY A 219 3.03 0.02 14.85
C GLY A 219 1.80 0.68 15.47
N ASP A 220 1.13 1.57 14.76
CA ASP A 220 -0.05 2.28 15.22
C ASP A 220 -1.24 1.35 15.47
N PHE A 221 -1.89 1.51 16.59
CA PHE A 221 -3.10 0.76 16.94
C PHE A 221 -4.10 1.59 17.70
N TYR A 222 -5.37 1.24 17.60
CA TYR A 222 -6.45 1.90 18.32
C TYR A 222 -7.54 0.88 18.70
N ASP A 223 -8.37 1.24 19.67
CA ASP A 223 -9.57 0.50 20.02
C ASP A 223 -10.55 1.36 20.83
N ALA A 224 -11.82 0.94 20.88
CA ALA A 224 -12.83 1.49 21.78
C ALA A 224 -13.77 0.37 22.25
N VAL A 225 -14.03 0.32 23.55
CA VAL A 225 -14.85 -0.72 24.20
C VAL A 225 -15.77 -0.07 25.21
N GLU A 226 -17.05 -0.36 25.10
CA GLU A 226 -18.05 -0.04 26.12
C GLU A 226 -18.16 -1.19 27.13
N ARG A 227 -18.17 -0.86 28.42
CA ARG A 227 -18.31 -1.82 29.49
C ARG A 227 -19.77 -1.95 29.91
N PRO A 228 -20.12 -3.04 30.66
CA PRO A 228 -21.48 -3.23 31.19
C PRO A 228 -21.96 -2.14 32.14
N ASP A 229 -21.05 -1.42 32.82
CA ASP A 229 -21.36 -0.27 33.65
C ASP A 229 -21.70 1.01 32.87
N GLY A 230 -21.60 0.94 31.52
CA GLY A 230 -21.82 2.05 30.63
C GLY A 230 -20.59 2.96 30.44
N SER A 231 -19.46 2.69 31.09
CA SER A 231 -18.21 3.41 30.80
C SER A 231 -17.65 3.02 29.42
N VAL A 232 -17.02 3.96 28.71
CA VAL A 232 -16.37 3.69 27.41
C VAL A 232 -14.89 3.96 27.54
N LEU A 233 -14.10 2.94 27.25
CA LEU A 233 -12.66 3.05 27.21
C LEU A 233 -12.19 3.13 25.76
N CYS A 234 -11.30 4.09 25.50
CA CYS A 234 -10.63 4.26 24.20
C CYS A 234 -9.12 4.17 24.37
N VAL A 235 -8.45 3.65 23.39
CA VAL A 235 -6.99 3.61 23.33
C VAL A 235 -6.51 3.99 21.93
N ILE A 236 -5.41 4.71 21.87
CA ILE A 236 -4.55 4.82 20.69
C ILE A 236 -3.11 4.65 21.16
N GLY A 237 -2.30 3.97 20.39
CA GLY A 237 -0.89 3.74 20.70
C GLY A 237 -0.06 3.62 19.46
N ASP A 238 1.23 3.85 19.63
CA ASP A 238 2.24 3.78 18.59
C ASP A 238 3.45 3.01 19.12
N VAL A 239 3.88 1.98 18.35
CA VAL A 239 5.05 1.15 18.63
C VAL A 239 6.27 1.78 17.97
N ALA A 240 7.26 2.14 18.77
CA ALA A 240 8.49 2.76 18.26
C ALA A 240 9.19 1.90 17.21
N GLY A 241 9.27 2.41 15.98
CA GLY A 241 9.83 1.75 14.81
C GLY A 241 8.79 1.55 13.72
N HIS A 242 9.15 0.87 12.64
CA HIS A 242 8.27 0.62 11.49
C HIS A 242 8.51 -0.76 10.90
N GLY A 243 7.46 -1.38 10.43
CA GLY A 243 7.53 -2.65 9.72
C GLY A 243 6.65 -3.75 10.29
N PRO A 244 6.74 -4.97 9.75
CA PRO A 244 5.85 -6.08 10.10
C PRO A 244 5.93 -6.52 11.56
N ASP A 245 7.09 -6.42 12.19
CA ASP A 245 7.29 -6.82 13.60
C ASP A 245 6.60 -5.83 14.54
N GLU A 246 6.70 -4.53 14.25
CA GLU A 246 6.05 -3.46 14.98
C GLU A 246 4.52 -3.52 14.81
N ALA A 247 4.04 -3.80 13.58
CA ALA A 247 2.62 -4.01 13.30
C ALA A 247 2.04 -5.22 14.06
N ALA A 248 2.76 -6.34 14.09
CA ALA A 248 2.36 -7.53 14.84
C ALA A 248 2.30 -7.25 16.34
N LEU A 249 3.27 -6.51 16.87
CA LEU A 249 3.29 -6.11 18.26
C LEU A 249 2.13 -5.16 18.59
N GLY A 250 1.84 -4.17 17.75
CA GLY A 250 0.69 -3.27 17.89
C GLY A 250 -0.63 -4.03 17.96
N ALA A 251 -0.85 -4.99 17.02
CA ALA A 251 -2.03 -5.85 17.02
C ALA A 251 -2.14 -6.73 18.29
N THR A 252 -1.00 -7.23 18.77
CA THR A 252 -0.93 -8.03 20.01
C THR A 252 -1.32 -7.18 21.21
N LEU A 253 -0.76 -5.98 21.33
CA LEU A 253 -1.05 -5.05 22.44
C LEU A 253 -2.50 -4.56 22.41
N ARG A 254 -3.04 -4.25 21.24
CA ARG A 254 -4.45 -3.92 21.08
C ARG A 254 -5.36 -5.04 21.59
N THR A 255 -5.07 -6.28 21.18
CA THR A 255 -5.87 -7.44 21.60
C THR A 255 -5.75 -7.70 23.10
N ALA A 256 -4.55 -7.56 23.66
CA ALA A 256 -4.32 -7.65 25.10
C ALA A 256 -5.08 -6.55 25.85
N TRP A 257 -5.01 -5.29 25.41
CA TRP A 257 -5.75 -4.17 25.99
C TRP A 257 -7.26 -4.46 25.98
N ARG A 258 -7.85 -4.85 24.84
CA ARG A 258 -9.27 -5.20 24.74
C ARG A 258 -9.66 -6.31 25.73
N THR A 259 -8.83 -7.33 25.83
CA THR A 259 -9.07 -8.45 26.78
C THR A 259 -9.04 -7.97 28.23
N ILE A 260 -8.07 -7.13 28.60
CA ILE A 260 -7.96 -6.55 29.94
C ILE A 260 -9.16 -5.67 30.25
N VAL A 261 -9.62 -4.85 29.28
CA VAL A 261 -10.81 -4.01 29.44
C VAL A 261 -12.07 -4.87 29.65
N LEU A 262 -12.25 -5.91 28.82
CA LEU A 262 -13.40 -6.82 28.90
C LEU A 262 -13.39 -7.69 30.17
N SER A 263 -12.28 -7.81 30.88
CA SER A 263 -12.19 -8.49 32.17
C SER A 263 -12.50 -7.57 33.37
N ASP A 264 -13.07 -6.39 33.12
CA ASP A 264 -13.45 -5.38 34.12
C ASP A 264 -12.29 -4.93 35.04
N THR A 265 -11.06 -4.99 34.53
CA THR A 265 -9.88 -4.49 35.24
C THR A 265 -10.03 -2.98 35.48
N GLU A 266 -9.73 -2.53 36.71
CA GLU A 266 -9.71 -1.10 37.07
C GLU A 266 -8.82 -0.31 36.07
N PRO A 267 -9.27 0.86 35.59
CA PRO A 267 -8.57 1.61 34.54
C PRO A 267 -7.08 1.87 34.82
N ALA A 268 -6.74 2.19 36.08
CA ALA A 268 -5.35 2.41 36.50
C ALA A 268 -4.47 1.15 36.42
N GLY A 269 -5.08 -0.05 36.46
CA GLY A 269 -4.40 -1.33 36.37
C GLY A 269 -4.11 -1.79 34.91
N ILE A 270 -4.74 -1.17 33.92
CA ILE A 270 -4.66 -1.61 32.51
C ILE A 270 -3.25 -1.41 31.94
N LEU A 271 -2.69 -0.22 32.05
CA LEU A 271 -1.36 0.09 31.50
C LEU A 271 -0.24 -0.71 32.14
N PRO A 272 -0.20 -0.93 33.47
CA PRO A 272 0.76 -1.86 34.10
C PRO A 272 0.66 -3.29 33.59
N LEU A 273 -0.55 -3.80 33.33
CA LEU A 273 -0.74 -5.13 32.76
C LEU A 273 -0.32 -5.19 31.30
N LEU A 274 -0.63 -4.17 30.52
CA LEU A 274 -0.24 -4.07 29.13
C LEU A 274 1.29 -4.03 28.97
N GLU A 275 2.00 -3.32 29.83
CA GLU A 275 3.46 -3.32 29.86
C GLU A 275 4.04 -4.71 30.17
N ARG A 276 3.39 -5.49 31.03
CA ARG A 276 3.79 -6.88 31.31
C ARG A 276 3.61 -7.79 30.09
N VAL A 277 2.71 -7.45 29.17
CA VAL A 277 2.60 -8.13 27.87
C VAL A 277 3.68 -7.63 26.92
N LEU A 278 3.91 -6.33 26.82
CA LEU A 278 4.89 -5.73 25.91
C LEU A 278 6.31 -6.26 26.13
N VAL A 279 6.77 -6.33 27.38
CA VAL A 279 8.17 -6.62 27.70
C VAL A 279 8.66 -7.97 27.16
N PRO A 280 7.92 -9.10 27.28
CA PRO A 280 8.33 -10.36 26.70
C PRO A 280 8.06 -10.47 25.19
N GLU A 281 7.10 -9.71 24.63
CA GLU A 281 6.70 -9.83 23.22
C GLU A 281 7.56 -8.97 22.27
N ARG A 282 8.19 -7.90 22.77
CA ARG A 282 9.03 -7.05 21.93
C ARG A 282 10.29 -7.76 21.45
N ALA A 283 10.60 -7.63 20.17
CA ALA A 283 11.76 -8.27 19.55
C ALA A 283 13.12 -7.75 20.12
N ARG A 284 13.17 -6.52 20.60
CA ARG A 284 14.37 -5.83 21.11
C ARG A 284 14.04 -5.00 22.34
N PRO A 285 14.97 -4.91 23.32
CA PRO A 285 14.75 -4.13 24.56
C PRO A 285 14.47 -2.63 24.35
N GLU A 286 14.95 -2.08 23.21
CA GLU A 286 14.80 -0.67 22.84
C GLU A 286 13.40 -0.32 22.33
N VAL A 287 12.61 -1.32 21.95
CA VAL A 287 11.22 -1.10 21.51
C VAL A 287 10.36 -0.69 22.70
N PHE A 288 9.75 0.45 22.59
CA PHE A 288 8.79 1.01 23.55
C PHE A 288 7.50 1.39 22.84
N VAL A 289 6.49 1.71 23.60
CA VAL A 289 5.16 2.08 23.06
C VAL A 289 4.70 3.36 23.70
N THR A 290 4.32 4.33 22.89
CA THR A 290 3.57 5.49 23.35
C THR A 290 2.07 5.18 23.30
N LEU A 291 1.31 5.64 24.30
CA LEU A 291 -0.11 5.29 24.40
C LEU A 291 -0.91 6.37 25.10
N CYS A 292 -2.09 6.67 24.54
CA CYS A 292 -3.14 7.44 25.21
C CYS A 292 -4.34 6.54 25.48
N GLN A 293 -4.73 6.39 26.74
CA GLN A 293 -5.98 5.73 27.16
C GLN A 293 -6.93 6.76 27.74
N ILE A 294 -8.20 6.70 27.32
CA ILE A 294 -9.27 7.55 27.85
C ILE A 294 -10.37 6.66 28.42
N VAL A 295 -10.88 7.04 29.56
CA VAL A 295 -12.04 6.42 30.20
C VAL A 295 -13.15 7.44 30.32
N ILE A 296 -14.20 7.30 29.52
CA ILE A 296 -15.36 8.15 29.50
C ILE A 296 -16.37 7.59 30.51
N ASP A 297 -16.80 8.40 31.44
CA ASP A 297 -17.75 7.98 32.47
C ASP A 297 -19.16 7.70 31.91
N PRO A 298 -19.99 6.90 32.58
CA PRO A 298 -21.33 6.56 32.08
C PRO A 298 -22.24 7.77 31.87
N THR A 299 -22.00 8.90 32.59
CA THR A 299 -22.78 10.14 32.43
C THR A 299 -22.37 10.97 31.21
N ARG A 300 -21.27 10.58 30.50
CA ARG A 300 -20.70 11.30 29.36
C ARG A 300 -20.20 12.73 29.67
N ARG A 301 -20.06 13.07 30.97
CA ARG A 301 -19.68 14.43 31.41
C ARG A 301 -18.20 14.56 31.73
N TYR A 302 -17.53 13.46 32.04
CA TYR A 302 -16.14 13.43 32.44
C TYR A 302 -15.38 12.36 31.68
N ALA A 303 -14.08 12.60 31.51
CA ALA A 303 -13.15 11.58 31.05
C ALA A 303 -11.89 11.58 31.91
N ASP A 304 -11.37 10.41 32.21
CA ASP A 304 -10.06 10.22 32.81
C ASP A 304 -9.07 9.88 31.74
N VAL A 305 -8.02 10.71 31.53
CA VAL A 305 -7.01 10.60 30.49
C VAL A 305 -5.71 10.09 31.09
N TYR A 306 -5.17 9.01 30.54
CA TYR A 306 -3.88 8.42 30.89
C TYR A 306 -2.93 8.59 29.71
N LEU A 307 -1.78 9.22 29.93
CA LEU A 307 -0.74 9.42 28.89
C LEU A 307 0.52 8.65 29.25
N ALA A 308 0.88 7.69 28.40
CA ALA A 308 2.13 6.95 28.48
C ALA A 308 3.07 7.41 27.36
N GLY A 309 3.76 8.53 27.54
CA GLY A 309 4.67 9.11 26.56
C GLY A 309 4.00 9.65 25.30
N HIS A 310 2.69 9.61 25.19
CA HIS A 310 1.94 9.92 23.99
C HIS A 310 1.50 11.39 23.92
N LEU A 311 1.07 11.81 22.73
CA LEU A 311 0.48 13.12 22.48
C LEU A 311 -0.83 13.29 23.23
N ALA A 312 -1.11 14.51 23.70
CA ALA A 312 -2.37 14.80 24.36
C ALA A 312 -3.53 14.83 23.35
N PRO A 313 -4.71 14.31 23.72
CA PRO A 313 -5.86 14.33 22.83
C PRO A 313 -6.43 15.74 22.65
N LEU A 314 -7.16 15.96 21.56
CA LEU A 314 -7.91 17.19 21.33
C LEU A 314 -9.35 17.03 21.83
N LEU A 315 -9.84 18.03 22.53
CA LEU A 315 -11.26 18.20 22.84
C LEU A 315 -11.89 19.11 21.76
N LEU A 316 -12.85 18.57 21.04
CA LEU A 316 -13.56 19.23 19.96
C LEU A 316 -14.91 19.72 20.49
N ARG A 317 -15.14 21.02 20.40
CA ARG A 317 -16.41 21.68 20.66
C ARG A 317 -16.71 22.61 19.48
N ASP A 318 -16.78 23.92 19.71
CA ASP A 318 -16.85 24.91 18.62
C ASP A 318 -15.49 25.01 17.87
N THR A 319 -14.40 24.72 18.57
CA THR A 319 -13.04 24.65 18.05
C THR A 319 -12.28 23.48 18.68
N ALA A 320 -11.19 23.07 18.02
CA ALA A 320 -10.29 22.07 18.55
C ALA A 320 -9.34 22.69 19.61
N ALA A 321 -9.31 22.10 20.80
CA ALA A 321 -8.42 22.50 21.87
C ALA A 321 -7.63 21.30 22.38
N GLU A 322 -6.30 21.43 22.51
CA GLU A 322 -5.49 20.42 23.19
C GLU A 322 -5.90 20.33 24.67
N ILE A 323 -6.08 19.14 25.18
CA ILE A 323 -6.24 18.92 26.62
C ILE A 323 -4.86 19.09 27.25
N PRO A 324 -4.63 20.17 28.03
CA PRO A 324 -3.31 20.43 28.59
C PRO A 324 -2.91 19.26 29.52
N PRO A 325 -1.79 18.54 29.22
CA PRO A 325 -1.44 17.39 30.04
C PRO A 325 -0.88 17.85 31.41
N THR A 326 -1.61 17.53 32.46
CA THR A 326 -1.18 17.77 33.86
C THR A 326 -0.53 16.55 34.50
N ALA A 327 -0.81 15.34 33.94
CA ALA A 327 -0.17 14.08 34.29
C ALA A 327 0.38 13.43 33.03
N ARG A 328 1.68 13.18 32.99
CA ARG A 328 2.37 12.45 31.92
C ARG A 328 3.17 11.31 32.51
N GLY A 329 2.85 10.07 32.16
CA GLY A 329 3.66 8.92 32.47
C GLY A 329 4.73 8.66 31.38
N ARG A 330 5.68 7.82 31.71
CA ARG A 330 6.67 7.30 30.76
C ARG A 330 6.00 6.45 29.68
N ALA A 331 6.62 6.32 28.51
CA ALA A 331 6.17 5.31 27.54
C ALA A 331 6.31 3.89 28.12
N LEU A 332 5.46 2.98 27.65
CA LEU A 332 5.49 1.57 28.04
C LEU A 332 6.81 0.93 27.58
N GLY A 333 7.43 0.10 28.40
CA GLY A 333 8.67 -0.60 28.11
C GLY A 333 9.96 0.19 28.37
N ILE A 334 9.86 1.47 28.75
CA ILE A 334 11.03 2.26 29.18
C ILE A 334 11.35 1.91 30.66
N PRO A 335 12.58 1.46 30.98
CA PRO A 335 12.94 1.00 32.31
C PRO A 335 13.22 2.18 33.28
N VAL A 336 12.24 3.04 33.47
CA VAL A 336 12.25 4.16 34.41
C VAL A 336 11.08 3.99 35.38
N SER A 337 11.29 4.29 36.66
CA SER A 337 10.23 4.24 37.64
C SER A 337 9.20 5.35 37.40
N GLY A 338 7.92 5.05 37.55
CA GLY A 338 6.83 5.99 37.40
C GLY A 338 5.53 5.26 37.01
N ASP A 339 4.45 5.70 37.62
CA ASP A 339 3.12 5.19 37.33
C ASP A 339 2.39 6.10 36.33
N TRP A 340 1.26 5.65 35.82
CA TRP A 340 0.38 6.41 34.94
C TRP A 340 -0.81 6.91 35.71
N GLU A 341 -0.81 8.20 36.04
CA GLU A 341 -1.88 8.85 36.78
C GLU A 341 -2.98 9.34 35.81
N ALA A 342 -4.22 9.23 36.24
CA ALA A 342 -5.35 9.76 35.50
C ALA A 342 -5.44 11.29 35.65
N GLN A 343 -5.65 11.98 34.56
CA GLN A 343 -6.05 13.35 34.50
C GLN A 343 -7.55 13.42 34.21
N ARG A 344 -8.36 13.89 35.18
CA ARG A 344 -9.79 14.10 34.95
C ARG A 344 -10.06 15.36 34.17
N VAL A 345 -10.89 15.24 33.15
CA VAL A 345 -11.28 16.30 32.22
C VAL A 345 -12.81 16.40 32.21
N GLU A 346 -13.35 17.62 32.33
CA GLU A 346 -14.78 17.89 32.16
C GLU A 346 -15.08 18.06 30.63
N LEU A 347 -15.99 17.23 30.11
CA LEU A 347 -16.35 17.19 28.71
C LEU A 347 -17.49 18.17 28.36
N GLY A 348 -18.42 18.37 29.25
CA GLY A 348 -19.61 19.22 29.04
C GLY A 348 -20.79 18.44 28.44
N GLY A 349 -21.74 19.16 27.82
CA GLY A 349 -22.99 18.56 27.31
C GLY A 349 -22.88 17.99 25.88
N ARG A 350 -22.03 18.59 25.03
CA ARG A 350 -21.72 18.15 23.66
C ARG A 350 -20.24 18.24 23.44
N TRP A 351 -19.65 17.20 22.93
CA TRP A 351 -18.19 17.13 22.76
C TRP A 351 -17.79 16.04 21.78
N ALA A 352 -16.59 16.13 21.25
CA ALA A 352 -15.88 14.99 20.70
C ALA A 352 -14.43 15.00 21.22
N LEU A 353 -13.88 13.82 21.42
CA LEU A 353 -12.47 13.60 21.75
C LEU A 353 -11.77 13.04 20.52
N MET A 354 -10.64 13.61 20.17
CA MET A 354 -9.81 13.17 19.06
C MET A 354 -8.45 12.74 19.58
N LEU A 355 -8.17 11.45 19.46
CA LEU A 355 -6.88 10.83 19.72
C LEU A 355 -6.17 10.63 18.38
N TYR A 356 -4.85 10.81 18.36
CA TYR A 356 -4.09 10.75 17.12
C TYR A 356 -2.62 10.36 17.37
N THR A 357 -1.99 9.71 16.39
CA THR A 357 -0.57 9.36 16.45
C THR A 357 0.29 10.46 15.84
N ASP A 358 1.59 10.34 16.00
CA ASP A 358 2.55 11.38 15.63
C ASP A 358 2.71 11.56 14.12
N GLY A 359 2.38 10.55 13.29
CA GLY A 359 2.40 10.67 11.82
C GLY A 359 1.59 11.85 11.28
N LEU A 360 0.52 12.28 11.99
CA LEU A 360 -0.24 13.48 11.61
C LEU A 360 0.48 14.80 11.93
N VAL A 361 1.26 14.85 13.00
CA VAL A 361 1.97 16.08 13.44
C VAL A 361 3.41 16.15 12.94
N GLU A 362 4.02 15.00 12.68
CA GLU A 362 5.36 14.89 12.10
C GLU A 362 5.38 15.10 10.58
N ALA A 363 4.21 15.11 9.93
CA ALA A 363 4.07 15.50 8.54
C ALA A 363 4.80 16.83 8.28
N THR A 364 5.70 16.84 7.28
CA THR A 364 6.51 18.01 6.96
C THR A 364 5.77 18.95 6.01
N LEU A 365 5.88 20.26 6.25
CA LEU A 365 5.31 21.27 5.36
C LEU A 365 6.14 21.39 4.07
N GLY A 366 5.45 21.50 2.91
CA GLY A 366 6.08 21.78 1.62
C GLY A 366 6.19 20.58 0.69
N SER A 367 6.33 20.87 -0.61
CA SER A 367 6.42 19.87 -1.68
C SER A 367 7.77 19.12 -1.68
N ALA A 368 7.80 17.90 -2.24
CA ALA A 368 9.02 17.09 -2.36
C ALA A 368 10.23 17.84 -2.97
N PRO A 369 10.07 18.69 -4.03
CA PRO A 369 11.19 19.46 -4.58
C PRO A 369 11.78 20.53 -3.65
N GLU A 370 11.04 21.02 -2.67
CA GLU A 370 11.52 21.99 -1.68
C GLU A 370 12.33 21.31 -0.57
N ARG A 371 12.00 20.05 -0.24
CA ARG A 371 12.72 19.23 0.73
C ARG A 371 14.11 18.82 0.25
N GLU A 372 14.28 18.53 -1.03
CA GLU A 372 15.58 18.15 -1.63
C GLU A 372 16.62 19.28 -1.60
N ARG A 373 16.21 20.53 -1.41
CA ARG A 373 17.11 21.69 -1.34
C ARG A 373 17.77 21.94 0.02
N GLY A 374 17.57 21.03 1.00
CA GLY A 374 18.29 21.07 2.29
C GLY A 374 17.76 22.12 3.28
N ALA A 375 16.59 22.70 3.06
CA ALA A 375 15.90 23.49 4.07
C ALA A 375 15.42 22.56 5.20
N ARG A 376 15.61 22.98 6.45
CA ARG A 376 15.08 22.24 7.61
C ARG A 376 13.56 22.25 7.48
N ALA A 377 12.99 21.09 7.16
CA ALA A 377 11.56 20.97 6.92
C ALA A 377 10.79 21.29 8.20
N GLU A 378 9.92 22.28 8.15
CA GLU A 378 9.00 22.60 9.24
C GLU A 378 7.93 21.51 9.32
N ARG A 379 7.60 21.03 10.53
CA ARG A 379 6.55 20.02 10.74
C ARG A 379 5.19 20.71 10.89
N VAL A 380 4.12 19.99 10.58
CA VAL A 380 2.73 20.42 10.83
C VAL A 380 2.55 20.77 12.31
N GLY A 381 3.07 19.94 13.20
CA GLY A 381 2.96 20.11 14.64
C GLY A 381 1.53 20.06 15.15
N VAL A 382 1.35 20.08 16.48
CA VAL A 382 0.03 20.07 17.11
C VAL A 382 -0.82 21.29 16.71
N ASP A 383 -0.22 22.47 16.60
CA ASP A 383 -0.94 23.69 16.19
C ASP A 383 -1.40 23.64 14.72
N GLY A 384 -0.61 23.04 13.85
CA GLY A 384 -1.01 22.80 12.45
C GLY A 384 -2.16 21.81 12.35
N LEU A 385 -2.09 20.71 13.10
CA LEU A 385 -3.18 19.73 13.19
C LEU A 385 -4.47 20.37 13.75
N ARG A 386 -4.38 21.15 14.80
CA ARG A 386 -5.55 21.89 15.36
C ARG A 386 -6.22 22.76 14.30
N ARG A 387 -5.44 23.56 13.57
CA ARG A 387 -5.97 24.37 12.46
C ARG A 387 -6.61 23.52 11.36
N ALA A 388 -6.02 22.36 11.05
CA ALA A 388 -6.60 21.44 10.07
C ALA A 388 -7.95 20.88 10.54
N VAL A 389 -8.06 20.55 11.83
CA VAL A 389 -9.30 20.08 12.46
C VAL A 389 -10.36 21.19 12.49
N ASP A 390 -10.00 22.42 12.87
CA ASP A 390 -10.94 23.56 12.89
C ASP A 390 -11.55 23.80 11.49
N VAL A 391 -10.72 23.80 10.45
CA VAL A 391 -11.21 23.92 9.06
C VAL A 391 -12.08 22.73 8.65
N ALA A 392 -11.74 21.51 9.12
CA ALA A 392 -12.56 20.33 8.84
C ALA A 392 -13.94 20.41 9.52
N LEU A 393 -14.02 20.98 10.72
CA LEU A 393 -15.26 21.14 11.50
C LEU A 393 -16.21 22.20 10.92
N GLU A 394 -15.73 23.17 10.13
CA GLU A 394 -16.58 24.18 9.46
C GLU A 394 -17.68 23.54 8.59
N ARG A 395 -17.46 22.32 8.11
CA ARG A 395 -18.41 21.54 7.29
C ARG A 395 -19.18 20.48 8.09
N GLY A 396 -19.19 20.58 9.42
CA GLY A 396 -19.83 19.61 10.31
C GLY A 396 -18.91 18.45 10.70
N THR A 397 -19.46 17.51 11.47
CA THR A 397 -18.73 16.35 12.00
C THR A 397 -18.69 15.16 11.04
N GLU A 398 -19.68 15.03 10.14
CA GLU A 398 -19.73 13.98 9.12
C GLU A 398 -18.49 14.07 8.21
N GLY A 399 -17.78 12.95 8.00
CA GLY A 399 -16.57 12.90 7.19
C GLY A 399 -15.40 13.78 7.72
N VAL A 400 -15.40 14.17 9.01
CA VAL A 400 -14.34 15.00 9.59
C VAL A 400 -12.98 14.34 9.52
N VAL A 401 -12.93 13.01 9.72
CA VAL A 401 -11.68 12.23 9.69
C VAL A 401 -11.04 12.31 8.33
N GLU A 402 -11.80 12.08 7.23
CA GLU A 402 -11.32 12.21 5.86
C GLU A 402 -10.78 13.61 5.57
N ARG A 403 -11.53 14.63 6.01
CA ARG A 403 -11.11 16.01 5.74
C ARG A 403 -9.83 16.37 6.46
N VAL A 404 -9.62 15.86 7.69
CA VAL A 404 -8.38 16.07 8.44
C VAL A 404 -7.21 15.40 7.72
N PHE A 405 -7.32 14.13 7.37
CA PHE A 405 -6.27 13.43 6.62
C PHE A 405 -5.96 14.11 5.29
N ARG A 406 -6.97 14.45 4.51
CA ARG A 406 -6.79 15.17 3.24
C ARG A 406 -6.04 16.49 3.46
N ARG A 407 -6.44 17.26 4.47
CA ARG A 407 -5.80 18.54 4.77
C ARG A 407 -4.35 18.39 5.20
N VAL A 408 -4.03 17.39 6.03
CA VAL A 408 -2.64 17.11 6.44
C VAL A 408 -1.80 16.65 5.25
N ARG A 409 -2.33 15.80 4.37
CA ARG A 409 -1.65 15.39 3.12
C ARG A 409 -1.41 16.54 2.18
N ASP A 410 -2.37 17.46 2.03
CA ASP A 410 -2.22 18.67 1.21
C ASP A 410 -1.09 19.56 1.76
N LEU A 411 -1.00 19.71 3.08
CA LEU A 411 0.08 20.46 3.74
C LEU A 411 1.43 19.76 3.57
N HIS A 412 1.46 18.45 3.60
CA HIS A 412 2.65 17.61 3.38
C HIS A 412 3.10 17.61 1.92
N GLY A 413 2.16 17.75 1.00
CA GLY A 413 2.42 17.72 -0.45
C GLY A 413 2.60 16.32 -1.02
N GLY A 414 1.93 15.29 -0.44
CA GLY A 414 1.98 13.91 -0.88
C GLY A 414 1.59 12.90 0.18
N PRO A 415 1.84 11.60 -0.04
CA PRO A 415 1.65 10.55 0.96
C PRO A 415 2.46 10.84 2.23
N LEU A 416 1.92 10.48 3.39
CA LEU A 416 2.61 10.63 4.68
C LEU A 416 3.82 9.70 4.73
N ALA A 417 4.88 10.14 5.41
CA ALA A 417 6.11 9.36 5.53
C ALA A 417 5.98 8.25 6.58
N ASP A 418 5.16 8.46 7.60
CA ASP A 418 4.90 7.54 8.69
C ASP A 418 3.42 7.18 8.76
N ASP A 419 3.11 6.10 9.48
CA ASP A 419 1.75 5.68 9.75
C ASP A 419 1.01 6.76 10.51
N ALA A 420 -0.28 6.87 10.27
CA ALA A 420 -1.10 7.85 10.95
C ALA A 420 -2.46 7.24 11.31
N ALA A 421 -2.74 7.20 12.60
CA ALA A 421 -4.02 6.78 13.15
C ALA A 421 -4.76 7.95 13.78
N LEU A 422 -6.08 7.91 13.68
CA LEU A 422 -6.99 8.88 14.22
C LEU A 422 -8.23 8.18 14.78
N LEU A 423 -8.56 8.41 16.04
CA LEU A 423 -9.78 7.94 16.67
C LEU A 423 -10.57 9.14 17.19
N VAL A 424 -11.79 9.32 16.70
CA VAL A 424 -12.71 10.34 17.19
C VAL A 424 -13.89 9.64 17.86
N ILE A 425 -14.18 10.01 19.09
CA ILE A 425 -15.39 9.62 19.79
C ILE A 425 -16.19 10.87 20.16
N GLY A 426 -17.46 10.91 19.74
CA GLY A 426 -18.32 12.09 19.88
C GLY A 426 -19.61 11.80 20.62
N TRP A 427 -20.05 12.77 21.42
CA TRP A 427 -21.31 12.79 22.14
C TRP A 427 -22.13 14.00 21.73
N ALA A 428 -23.29 13.75 21.13
CA ALA A 428 -24.17 14.83 20.65
C ALA A 428 -25.08 15.46 21.74
N GLY A 429 -25.08 14.91 22.95
CA GLY A 429 -25.92 15.34 24.07
C GLY A 429 -27.09 14.38 24.33
N ASP A 430 -27.73 14.54 25.50
CA ASP A 430 -28.80 13.65 25.97
C ASP A 430 -30.06 13.70 25.08
N ASP A 431 -30.35 14.85 24.47
CA ASP A 431 -31.56 15.11 23.68
C ASP A 431 -31.32 14.95 22.14
N ALA A 432 -30.12 14.56 21.73
CA ALA A 432 -29.78 14.45 20.33
C ALA A 432 -30.35 13.18 19.69
N GLN A 433 -30.73 13.27 18.41
CA GLN A 433 -31.05 12.09 17.60
C GLN A 433 -29.78 11.31 17.32
N VAL A 434 -29.93 9.98 17.13
CA VAL A 434 -28.80 9.08 16.79
C VAL A 434 -28.09 9.57 15.54
N PRO A 435 -26.75 9.72 15.54
CA PRO A 435 -26.00 10.12 14.37
C PRO A 435 -26.20 9.15 13.18
N ALA A 436 -26.31 9.69 11.98
CA ALA A 436 -26.51 8.89 10.77
C ALA A 436 -25.27 7.99 10.45
N GLU A 437 -24.08 8.46 10.76
CA GLU A 437 -22.82 7.69 10.70
C GLU A 437 -22.36 7.35 12.12
N ARG A 438 -22.48 6.08 12.51
CA ARG A 438 -22.09 5.60 13.84
C ARG A 438 -20.65 5.09 13.87
N THR A 439 -20.20 4.47 12.78
CA THR A 439 -18.87 3.88 12.67
C THR A 439 -18.41 4.02 11.23
N ALA A 440 -17.47 4.90 10.99
CA ALA A 440 -16.78 5.01 9.70
C ALA A 440 -15.33 4.59 9.89
N THR A 441 -14.89 3.61 9.10
CA THR A 441 -13.48 3.20 9.03
C THR A 441 -12.96 3.56 7.65
N LEU A 442 -12.00 4.47 7.59
CA LEU A 442 -11.41 4.99 6.35
C LEU A 442 -10.54 4.00 5.58
N ALA A 443 -10.33 2.78 6.10
CA ALA A 443 -9.53 1.77 5.44
C ALA A 443 -10.14 1.20 4.13
N ASP A 444 -11.39 1.57 3.80
CA ASP A 444 -12.15 0.96 2.70
C ASP A 444 -12.18 1.74 1.37
N SER A 445 -11.60 2.92 1.28
CA SER A 445 -11.66 3.68 0.04
C SER A 445 -10.36 3.55 -0.78
N ASP A 446 -10.42 2.87 -1.92
CA ASP A 446 -9.36 2.80 -2.95
C ASP A 446 -8.92 4.19 -3.50
N GLU A 447 -9.61 5.26 -3.12
CA GLU A 447 -9.28 6.64 -3.47
C GLU A 447 -8.08 7.22 -2.69
N TRP A 448 -7.64 6.56 -1.60
CA TRP A 448 -6.62 7.09 -0.70
C TRP A 448 -5.22 6.57 -0.98
N THR A 449 -5.09 5.54 -1.82
CA THR A 449 -3.82 4.94 -2.25
C THR A 449 -3.30 5.47 -3.58
N ARG A 450 -3.98 6.46 -4.21
CA ARG A 450 -3.56 7.07 -5.47
C ARG A 450 -3.01 8.48 -5.29
#